data_b60e181ff7e06f08eef62e46fa731b29
#
_entry.id   b60e181ff7e06f08eef62e46fa731b29
#
_cell.length_a   1.000
_cell.length_b   1.000
_cell.length_c   1.000
_cell.angle_alpha   90.00
_cell.angle_beta   90.00
_cell.angle_gamma   90.00
#
_symmetry.space_group_name_H-M   'P 1'
#
loop_
_entity.id
_entity.type
_entity.pdbx_description
1 polymer ?
#
loop_
_entity_poly.entity_id
_entity_poly.type
_entity_poly.pdbx_seq_one_letter_code
_entity_poly.pdbx_strand_id
1 'polypeptide(L)'
;MLGSMYSAVSGLAAHQTKMNVIGNNIANVNTYGFKSSRVTFSDVFYQTMNGASGPTTNSGGTNPTQLGYGAKVKSIDVINTRAGSATTDRAMDVYINGDGYLPVKDNNGIIKYTRVGVLGFDLSGNLVDSTGNMVLGVPLDANTKMPRLSADGTVRAQDLVPIRVTPEELDKFTGITIGSNGEITAIQEGDPIVVPAANTGWLKSVAISPSSLYSKDVSLTVTRGDDVDFLPGIYQGGTTAIAAGPNPVSADADVNGPLDVSYDGTDYTLTYTRKGETGVNTVIGVYDGVGTVTFEVDSTDSDPAVKGTVTIPVGADDTTQVVLPADGTPLTIGHVVASSMTITGTTYDKSGAEVNLAASWTPGGAGSSELKLGDITLSIDPARFGSLETGALDKTIIGSVGPGAGVPTKIANIAVVNFANSDGLSQSGESYYVETANSGQPIGRIPGNGGTGTLRAGALEMSNVDLSREFTEMIIAQRGFQANTRMITVSDEMLAELVSMKR
;
A
#
# COMPACT_ATOMS: atom_id res chain seq x y z
N MET A 1 12.80 -60.50 42.15
CA MET A 1 13.87 -59.58 41.77
C MET A 1 13.82 -59.15 40.31
N LEU A 2 13.68 -60.04 39.31
CA LEU A 2 13.56 -59.61 37.90
C LEU A 2 12.40 -58.64 37.66
N GLY A 3 11.22 -58.82 38.29
CA GLY A 3 10.09 -57.90 38.14
C GLY A 3 10.36 -56.51 38.62
N SER A 4 11.10 -56.32 39.74
CA SER A 4 11.52 -55.00 40.25
C SER A 4 12.52 -54.32 39.33
N MET A 5 13.45 -55.07 38.72
CA MET A 5 14.37 -54.51 37.74
C MET A 5 13.63 -54.05 36.46
N TYR A 6 12.67 -54.78 35.93
CA TYR A 6 11.89 -54.39 34.80
C TYR A 6 11.06 -53.12 35.10
N SER A 7 10.47 -53.06 36.30
CA SER A 7 9.73 -51.87 36.72
C SER A 7 10.66 -50.64 36.88
N ALA A 8 11.89 -50.84 37.39
CA ALA A 8 12.86 -49.76 37.52
C ALA A 8 13.40 -49.27 36.16
N VAL A 9 13.66 -50.19 35.23
CA VAL A 9 14.12 -49.85 33.85
C VAL A 9 13.03 -49.09 33.09
N SER A 10 11.77 -49.54 33.19
CA SER A 10 10.66 -48.84 32.55
C SER A 10 10.43 -47.43 33.13
N GLY A 11 10.53 -47.30 34.47
CA GLY A 11 10.44 -46.01 35.14
C GLY A 11 11.61 -45.07 34.80
N LEU A 12 12.83 -45.64 34.64
CA LEU A 12 14.01 -44.85 34.22
C LEU A 12 13.83 -44.31 32.81
N ALA A 13 13.40 -45.10 31.84
CA ALA A 13 13.10 -44.66 30.47
C ALA A 13 11.99 -43.60 30.44
N ALA A 14 10.97 -43.77 31.24
CA ALA A 14 9.86 -42.83 31.33
C ALA A 14 10.31 -41.44 31.90
N HIS A 15 11.14 -41.45 32.98
CA HIS A 15 11.70 -40.20 33.53
C HIS A 15 12.71 -39.55 32.61
N GLN A 16 13.51 -40.33 31.86
CA GLN A 16 14.42 -39.78 30.85
C GLN A 16 13.66 -39.06 29.74
N THR A 17 12.60 -39.66 29.22
CA THR A 17 11.74 -38.98 28.21
C THR A 17 11.13 -37.67 28.79
N LYS A 18 10.66 -37.70 30.04
CA LYS A 18 10.15 -36.51 30.71
C LYS A 18 11.20 -35.41 30.83
N MET A 19 12.44 -35.75 31.21
CA MET A 19 13.54 -34.78 31.28
C MET A 19 13.88 -34.18 29.92
N ASN A 20 13.84 -34.97 28.84
CA ASN A 20 14.08 -34.48 27.48
C ASN A 20 13.02 -33.43 27.08
N VAL A 21 11.74 -33.68 27.39
CA VAL A 21 10.63 -32.76 27.08
C VAL A 21 10.75 -31.47 27.91
N ILE A 22 11.04 -31.58 29.23
CA ILE A 22 11.29 -30.43 30.09
C ILE A 22 12.48 -29.60 29.59
N GLY A 23 13.58 -30.29 29.21
CA GLY A 23 14.75 -29.61 28.65
C GLY A 23 14.43 -28.83 27.38
N ASN A 24 13.60 -29.39 26.49
CA ASN A 24 13.11 -28.69 25.29
C ASN A 24 12.23 -27.48 25.66
N ASN A 25 11.32 -27.61 26.63
CA ASN A 25 10.48 -26.51 27.10
C ASN A 25 11.36 -25.36 27.64
N ILE A 26 12.33 -25.66 28.48
CA ILE A 26 13.23 -24.63 29.06
C ILE A 26 14.07 -23.96 27.98
N ALA A 27 14.62 -24.72 27.03
CA ALA A 27 15.41 -24.17 25.92
C ALA A 27 14.61 -23.15 25.08
N ASN A 28 13.29 -23.33 24.95
CA ASN A 28 12.41 -22.53 24.12
C ASN A 28 11.56 -21.51 24.91
N VAL A 29 11.92 -21.17 26.12
CA VAL A 29 11.19 -20.17 26.93
C VAL A 29 11.19 -18.78 26.30
N ASN A 30 12.23 -18.41 25.57
CA ASN A 30 12.36 -17.13 24.89
C ASN A 30 11.97 -17.22 23.39
N THR A 31 11.53 -18.38 22.92
CA THR A 31 11.08 -18.54 21.52
C THR A 31 9.63 -18.09 21.38
N TYR A 32 9.40 -17.06 20.55
CA TYR A 32 8.05 -16.56 20.30
C TYR A 32 7.15 -17.63 19.68
N GLY A 33 5.90 -17.68 20.12
CA GLY A 33 4.90 -18.61 19.62
C GLY A 33 5.13 -20.09 20.01
N PHE A 34 6.16 -20.38 20.81
CA PHE A 34 6.43 -21.74 21.29
C PHE A 34 5.32 -22.23 22.23
N LYS A 35 4.92 -23.48 22.10
CA LYS A 35 3.97 -24.17 22.97
C LYS A 35 4.66 -25.30 23.72
N SER A 36 4.54 -25.26 25.03
CA SER A 36 5.13 -26.28 25.91
C SER A 36 4.49 -27.65 25.67
N SER A 37 5.28 -28.68 25.83
CA SER A 37 4.83 -30.07 25.78
C SER A 37 4.85 -30.68 27.16
N ARG A 38 3.91 -31.61 27.43
CA ARG A 38 3.88 -32.39 28.67
C ARG A 38 3.89 -33.87 28.35
N VAL A 39 4.46 -34.63 29.27
CA VAL A 39 4.50 -36.10 29.22
C VAL A 39 3.45 -36.66 30.16
N THR A 40 2.61 -37.57 29.68
CA THR A 40 1.68 -38.33 30.51
C THR A 40 2.16 -39.79 30.61
N PHE A 41 1.95 -40.38 31.76
CA PHE A 41 2.34 -41.75 32.03
C PHE A 41 1.14 -42.65 32.14
N SER A 42 1.31 -43.92 31.82
CA SER A 42 0.38 -44.99 32.14
C SER A 42 1.12 -46.16 32.73
N ASP A 43 0.45 -46.94 33.54
CA ASP A 43 0.87 -48.29 33.94
C ASP A 43 0.99 -49.20 32.73
N VAL A 44 1.81 -50.26 32.83
CA VAL A 44 2.03 -51.19 31.74
C VAL A 44 0.94 -52.31 31.77
N PHE A 45 1.08 -53.24 32.63
CA PHE A 45 0.12 -54.33 32.85
C PHE A 45 0.37 -54.95 34.22
N TYR A 46 -0.64 -55.71 34.71
CA TYR A 46 -0.62 -56.37 36.00
C TYR A 46 -0.64 -57.86 35.85
N GLN A 47 0.21 -58.56 36.61
CA GLN A 47 0.10 -59.97 36.78
C GLN A 47 -0.79 -60.29 37.99
N THR A 48 -1.86 -61.02 37.76
CA THR A 48 -2.73 -61.51 38.85
C THR A 48 -2.09 -62.73 39.50
N MET A 49 -1.75 -62.58 40.79
CA MET A 49 -1.21 -63.69 41.58
C MET A 49 -2.34 -64.54 42.19
N ASN A 50 -3.34 -63.88 42.71
CA ASN A 50 -4.55 -64.54 43.19
C ASN A 50 -5.77 -63.84 42.59
N GLY A 51 -6.73 -64.59 42.13
CA GLY A 51 -8.02 -64.10 41.65
C GLY A 51 -8.95 -63.66 42.78
N ALA A 52 -9.91 -62.82 42.43
CA ALA A 52 -10.99 -62.47 43.37
C ALA A 52 -11.91 -63.64 43.57
N SER A 53 -12.40 -63.83 44.80
CA SER A 53 -13.48 -64.77 45.09
C SER A 53 -14.69 -64.02 45.66
N GLY A 54 -15.87 -64.44 45.24
CA GLY A 54 -17.14 -63.89 45.80
C GLY A 54 -17.40 -64.40 47.21
N PRO A 55 -18.18 -63.68 48.01
CA PRO A 55 -18.62 -64.17 49.33
C PRO A 55 -19.55 -65.37 49.19
N THR A 56 -19.32 -66.31 50.05
CA THR A 56 -20.21 -67.50 50.21
C THR A 56 -20.89 -67.47 51.60
N THR A 57 -21.83 -68.36 51.83
CA THR A 57 -22.57 -68.39 53.11
C THR A 57 -21.67 -68.55 54.32
N ASN A 58 -20.46 -69.15 54.16
CA ASN A 58 -19.55 -69.47 55.27
C ASN A 58 -18.17 -68.79 55.16
N SER A 59 -17.92 -67.97 54.10
CA SER A 59 -16.67 -67.34 53.90
C SER A 59 -16.83 -66.00 53.23
N GLY A 60 -16.14 -64.96 53.73
CA GLY A 60 -16.04 -63.65 53.08
C GLY A 60 -15.32 -63.71 51.72
N GLY A 61 -15.67 -62.77 50.80
CA GLY A 61 -14.98 -62.63 49.51
C GLY A 61 -13.53 -62.15 49.71
N THR A 62 -12.63 -62.51 48.78
CA THR A 62 -11.24 -62.08 48.76
C THR A 62 -10.98 -61.20 47.55
N ASN A 63 -10.23 -60.12 47.75
CA ASN A 63 -9.83 -59.20 46.69
C ASN A 63 -8.67 -59.81 45.85
N PRO A 64 -8.55 -59.48 44.56
CA PRO A 64 -7.47 -59.95 43.73
C PRO A 64 -6.13 -59.36 44.20
N THR A 65 -5.07 -60.16 44.18
CA THR A 65 -3.69 -59.73 44.43
C THR A 65 -2.97 -59.62 43.09
N GLN A 66 -2.56 -58.38 42.74
CA GLN A 66 -1.96 -58.09 41.45
C GLN A 66 -0.62 -57.37 41.60
N LEU A 67 0.34 -57.71 40.78
CA LEU A 67 1.69 -57.10 40.69
C LEU A 67 1.84 -56.37 39.40
N GLY A 68 2.16 -55.05 39.47
CA GLY A 68 2.41 -54.21 38.30
C GLY A 68 3.84 -54.32 37.78
N TYR A 69 4.04 -54.16 36.45
CA TYR A 69 5.32 -54.23 35.74
C TYR A 69 5.92 -52.88 35.38
N GLY A 70 5.48 -51.78 36.02
CA GLY A 70 6.05 -50.44 35.87
C GLY A 70 5.17 -49.48 35.07
N ALA A 71 5.78 -48.43 34.57
CA ALA A 71 5.13 -47.33 33.85
C ALA A 71 5.72 -47.14 32.45
N LYS A 72 4.91 -46.64 31.53
CA LYS A 72 5.36 -46.24 30.18
C LYS A 72 4.84 -44.83 29.89
N VAL A 73 5.49 -44.14 28.95
CA VAL A 73 4.97 -42.89 28.37
C VAL A 73 3.72 -43.23 27.58
N LYS A 74 2.60 -42.56 27.90
CA LYS A 74 1.32 -42.72 27.21
C LYS A 74 1.23 -41.77 26.02
N SER A 75 1.51 -40.49 26.27
CA SER A 75 1.47 -39.44 25.26
C SER A 75 2.44 -38.31 25.60
N ILE A 76 2.83 -37.56 24.60
CA ILE A 76 3.48 -36.28 24.71
C ILE A 76 2.54 -35.29 24.04
N ASP A 77 1.88 -34.47 24.83
CA ASP A 77 0.83 -33.56 24.39
C ASP A 77 1.40 -32.14 24.33
N VAL A 78 1.06 -31.40 23.30
CA VAL A 78 1.33 -29.96 23.18
C VAL A 78 0.25 -29.18 23.89
N ILE A 79 0.64 -28.23 24.72
CA ILE A 79 -0.30 -27.37 25.45
C ILE A 79 -0.57 -26.12 24.63
N ASN A 80 -1.67 -26.09 23.90
CA ASN A 80 -2.08 -24.99 23.01
C ASN A 80 -2.72 -23.79 23.74
N THR A 81 -2.49 -23.64 25.04
CA THR A 81 -2.99 -22.48 25.79
C THR A 81 -2.32 -21.19 25.30
N ARG A 82 -3.09 -20.11 25.33
CA ARG A 82 -2.60 -18.79 24.98
C ARG A 82 -1.54 -18.32 25.97
N ALA A 83 -0.46 -17.72 25.46
CA ALA A 83 0.59 -17.09 26.26
C ALA A 83 0.39 -15.56 26.32
N GLY A 84 1.18 -14.90 27.15
CA GLY A 84 1.26 -13.45 27.20
C GLY A 84 1.78 -12.86 25.90
N SER A 85 1.56 -11.57 25.68
CA SER A 85 2.11 -10.82 24.57
C SER A 85 3.27 -9.95 25.02
N ALA A 86 4.37 -9.97 24.27
CA ALA A 86 5.45 -8.99 24.35
C ALA A 86 5.19 -7.88 23.33
N THR A 87 5.25 -6.63 23.77
CA THR A 87 5.17 -5.49 22.86
C THR A 87 6.47 -5.32 22.12
N THR A 88 6.40 -5.03 20.82
CA THR A 88 7.54 -4.73 19.95
C THR A 88 7.32 -3.35 19.33
N ASP A 89 8.41 -2.69 18.97
CA ASP A 89 8.31 -1.37 18.32
C ASP A 89 8.07 -1.47 16.79
N ARG A 90 7.66 -2.65 16.30
CA ARG A 90 7.40 -2.91 14.89
C ARG A 90 5.90 -3.04 14.63
N ALA A 91 5.35 -2.13 13.83
CA ALA A 91 3.92 -2.12 13.49
C ALA A 91 3.44 -3.37 12.73
N MET A 92 4.37 -4.07 12.06
CA MET A 92 4.09 -5.28 11.29
C MET A 92 4.07 -6.57 12.12
N ASP A 93 4.55 -6.53 13.37
CA ASP A 93 4.49 -7.68 14.26
C ASP A 93 3.05 -7.87 14.75
N VAL A 94 2.58 -9.11 14.73
CA VAL A 94 1.18 -9.44 15.00
C VAL A 94 1.04 -10.52 16.07
N TYR A 95 0.22 -10.25 17.05
CA TYR A 95 -0.19 -11.19 18.08
C TYR A 95 -1.64 -11.61 17.87
N ILE A 96 -1.93 -12.92 17.95
CA ILE A 96 -3.30 -13.45 17.90
C ILE A 96 -3.87 -13.50 19.32
N ASN A 97 -4.79 -12.60 19.62
CA ASN A 97 -5.45 -12.56 20.92
C ASN A 97 -6.66 -13.49 20.94
N GLY A 98 -6.44 -14.78 21.07
CA GLY A 98 -7.46 -15.82 21.04
C GLY A 98 -6.97 -17.08 20.33
N ASP A 99 -7.91 -17.90 19.87
CA ASP A 99 -7.63 -19.13 19.16
C ASP A 99 -7.40 -18.89 17.66
N GLY A 100 -6.58 -19.74 17.05
CA GLY A 100 -6.27 -19.70 15.62
C GLY A 100 -4.79 -19.62 15.31
N TYR A 101 -4.47 -19.73 14.05
CA TYR A 101 -3.10 -19.74 13.51
C TYR A 101 -3.02 -18.88 12.27
N LEU A 102 -1.87 -18.29 12.01
CA LEU A 102 -1.58 -17.62 10.74
C LEU A 102 -1.24 -18.70 9.69
N PRO A 103 -1.95 -18.77 8.57
CA PRO A 103 -1.62 -19.63 7.48
C PRO A 103 -0.49 -19.02 6.66
N VAL A 104 0.56 -19.81 6.40
CA VAL A 104 1.69 -19.42 5.56
C VAL A 104 1.94 -20.51 4.51
N LYS A 105 2.41 -20.11 3.35
CA LYS A 105 2.71 -21.00 2.24
C LYS A 105 4.23 -21.05 2.03
N ASP A 106 4.79 -22.24 2.08
CA ASP A 106 6.21 -22.41 1.84
C ASP A 106 6.54 -22.44 0.32
N ASN A 107 7.83 -22.47 0.00
CA ASN A 107 8.31 -22.51 -1.40
C ASN A 107 7.85 -23.74 -2.19
N ASN A 108 7.45 -24.81 -1.49
CA ASN A 108 6.94 -26.04 -2.11
C ASN A 108 5.41 -25.97 -2.34
N GLY A 109 4.78 -24.87 -1.96
CA GLY A 109 3.35 -24.71 -2.07
C GLY A 109 2.53 -25.34 -0.95
N ILE A 110 3.19 -25.88 0.10
CA ILE A 110 2.54 -26.49 1.26
C ILE A 110 2.10 -25.38 2.22
N ILE A 111 0.86 -25.50 2.68
CA ILE A 111 0.32 -24.57 3.70
C ILE A 111 0.75 -25.07 5.07
N LYS A 112 1.40 -24.20 5.83
CA LYS A 112 1.78 -24.40 7.24
C LYS A 112 1.07 -23.36 8.09
N TYR A 113 0.98 -23.63 9.37
CA TYR A 113 0.28 -22.80 10.33
C TYR A 113 1.22 -22.37 11.45
N THR A 114 1.21 -21.11 11.80
CA THR A 114 2.12 -20.58 12.85
C THR A 114 1.39 -19.63 13.78
N ARG A 115 1.94 -19.50 14.99
CA ARG A 115 1.56 -18.46 15.96
C ARG A 115 2.58 -17.32 16.00
N VAL A 116 3.69 -17.47 15.28
CA VAL A 116 4.72 -16.43 15.19
C VAL A 116 4.27 -15.39 14.18
N GLY A 117 4.04 -14.19 14.63
CA GLY A 117 3.56 -13.08 13.79
C GLY A 117 4.64 -12.05 13.45
N VAL A 118 5.88 -12.46 13.24
CA VAL A 118 6.94 -11.58 12.76
C VAL A 118 6.80 -11.44 11.25
N LEU A 119 6.19 -10.35 10.81
CA LEU A 119 5.83 -10.15 9.41
C LEU A 119 6.64 -9.02 8.77
N GLY A 120 6.78 -9.07 7.44
CA GLY A 120 7.43 -8.03 6.66
C GLY A 120 7.12 -8.16 5.18
N PHE A 121 7.27 -7.09 4.41
CA PHE A 121 7.20 -7.14 2.95
C PHE A 121 8.58 -7.42 2.36
N ASP A 122 8.62 -8.30 1.36
CA ASP A 122 9.82 -8.55 0.57
C ASP A 122 9.96 -7.52 -0.58
N LEU A 123 11.06 -7.60 -1.32
CA LEU A 123 11.34 -6.71 -2.47
C LEU A 123 10.28 -6.86 -3.59
N SER A 124 9.63 -8.02 -3.67
CA SER A 124 8.59 -8.30 -4.66
C SER A 124 7.19 -7.90 -4.18
N GLY A 125 7.09 -7.31 -2.97
CA GLY A 125 5.84 -6.87 -2.36
C GLY A 125 5.00 -8.01 -1.76
N ASN A 126 5.56 -9.19 -1.53
CA ASN A 126 4.85 -10.25 -0.82
C ASN A 126 4.97 -10.04 0.69
N LEU A 127 3.88 -10.28 1.41
CA LEU A 127 3.92 -10.35 2.87
C LEU A 127 4.49 -11.70 3.28
N VAL A 128 5.65 -11.67 3.93
CA VAL A 128 6.37 -12.88 4.35
C VAL A 128 6.61 -12.90 5.86
N ASP A 129 6.81 -14.09 6.38
CA ASP A 129 7.26 -14.28 7.76
C ASP A 129 8.80 -14.21 7.86
N SER A 130 9.35 -14.42 9.06
CA SER A 130 10.79 -14.35 9.33
C SER A 130 11.63 -15.40 8.58
N THR A 131 11.01 -16.46 8.04
CA THR A 131 11.67 -17.52 7.29
C THR A 131 11.45 -17.43 5.79
N GLY A 132 10.72 -16.41 5.32
CA GLY A 132 10.45 -16.16 3.92
C GLY A 132 9.23 -16.89 3.35
N ASN A 133 8.39 -17.49 4.19
CA ASN A 133 7.13 -18.08 3.72
C ASN A 133 6.07 -17.00 3.51
N MET A 134 5.27 -17.13 2.45
CA MET A 134 4.23 -16.16 2.11
C MET A 134 3.03 -16.29 3.05
N VAL A 135 2.63 -15.18 3.65
CA VAL A 135 1.41 -15.11 4.49
C VAL A 135 0.17 -15.12 3.62
N LEU A 136 -0.80 -15.95 3.99
CA LEU A 136 -2.06 -16.06 3.27
C LEU A 136 -3.14 -15.18 3.89
N GLY A 137 -3.88 -14.53 3.03
CA GLY A 137 -5.02 -13.68 3.38
C GLY A 137 -6.32 -14.14 2.77
N VAL A 138 -7.40 -13.52 3.22
CA VAL A 138 -8.72 -13.69 2.62
C VAL A 138 -8.73 -12.98 1.26
N PRO A 139 -9.19 -13.64 0.17
CA PRO A 139 -9.28 -13.01 -1.13
C PRO A 139 -10.22 -11.79 -1.07
N LEU A 140 -9.80 -10.67 -1.62
CA LEU A 140 -10.61 -9.46 -1.73
C LEU A 140 -11.28 -9.37 -3.10
N ASP A 141 -12.44 -8.73 -3.14
CA ASP A 141 -13.06 -8.34 -4.40
C ASP A 141 -12.26 -7.18 -5.03
N ALA A 142 -11.98 -7.27 -6.32
CA ALA A 142 -11.14 -6.30 -7.02
C ALA A 142 -11.73 -4.87 -7.00
N ASN A 143 -13.06 -4.75 -7.03
CA ASN A 143 -13.74 -3.46 -7.14
C ASN A 143 -14.11 -2.88 -5.76
N THR A 144 -14.65 -3.71 -4.87
CA THR A 144 -15.17 -3.25 -3.57
C THR A 144 -14.14 -3.33 -2.45
N LYS A 145 -12.99 -4.03 -2.68
CA LYS A 145 -11.98 -4.33 -1.66
C LYS A 145 -12.56 -5.03 -0.42
N MET A 146 -13.75 -5.64 -0.56
CA MET A 146 -14.36 -6.42 0.50
C MET A 146 -13.87 -7.88 0.45
N PRO A 147 -13.71 -8.53 1.63
CA PRO A 147 -13.30 -9.92 1.68
C PRO A 147 -14.38 -10.84 1.10
N ARG A 148 -13.97 -11.74 0.20
CA ARG A 148 -14.84 -12.78 -0.37
C ARG A 148 -14.94 -13.94 0.61
N LEU A 149 -16.05 -14.03 1.28
CA LEU A 149 -16.38 -15.10 2.23
C LEU A 149 -17.53 -15.95 1.69
N SER A 150 -17.58 -17.22 2.10
CA SER A 150 -18.78 -18.05 1.94
C SER A 150 -19.94 -17.46 2.74
N ALA A 151 -21.17 -17.94 2.50
CA ALA A 151 -22.37 -17.50 3.25
C ALA A 151 -22.22 -17.64 4.76
N ASP A 152 -21.41 -18.59 5.22
CA ASP A 152 -21.10 -18.86 6.64
C ASP A 152 -19.94 -17.99 7.20
N GLY A 153 -19.43 -17.02 6.43
CA GLY A 153 -18.30 -16.19 6.85
C GLY A 153 -16.96 -16.93 6.91
N THR A 154 -16.84 -18.05 6.21
CA THR A 154 -15.64 -18.90 6.19
C THR A 154 -14.96 -18.93 4.82
N VAL A 155 -13.66 -19.25 4.82
CA VAL A 155 -12.88 -19.51 3.62
C VAL A 155 -12.13 -20.82 3.82
N ARG A 156 -12.10 -21.67 2.84
CA ARG A 156 -11.25 -22.89 2.92
C ARG A 156 -9.78 -22.47 2.85
N ALA A 157 -8.91 -23.18 3.55
CA ALA A 157 -7.49 -22.86 3.51
C ALA A 157 -6.89 -22.88 2.10
N GLN A 158 -7.43 -23.72 1.21
CA GLN A 158 -7.01 -23.83 -0.19
C GLN A 158 -7.38 -22.59 -1.03
N ASP A 159 -8.41 -21.86 -0.62
CA ASP A 159 -8.92 -20.68 -1.32
C ASP A 159 -8.28 -19.38 -0.80
N LEU A 160 -7.39 -19.50 0.21
CA LEU A 160 -6.61 -18.38 0.71
C LEU A 160 -5.53 -17.98 -0.32
N VAL A 161 -5.31 -16.70 -0.44
CA VAL A 161 -4.40 -16.11 -1.45
C VAL A 161 -3.19 -15.50 -0.75
N PRO A 162 -1.97 -15.66 -1.30
CA PRO A 162 -0.82 -14.92 -0.79
C PRO A 162 -1.08 -13.41 -0.82
N ILE A 163 -0.78 -12.74 0.27
CA ILE A 163 -0.89 -11.27 0.35
C ILE A 163 0.27 -10.69 -0.44
N ARG A 164 -0.07 -9.97 -1.50
CA ARG A 164 0.90 -9.33 -2.39
C ARG A 164 0.46 -7.91 -2.72
N VAL A 165 1.39 -6.99 -2.61
CA VAL A 165 1.28 -5.60 -3.06
C VAL A 165 2.27 -5.41 -4.20
N THR A 166 1.92 -4.66 -5.23
CA THR A 166 2.91 -4.39 -6.28
C THR A 166 4.03 -3.51 -5.73
N PRO A 167 5.30 -3.69 -6.14
CA PRO A 167 6.40 -2.85 -5.67
C PRO A 167 6.16 -1.35 -5.90
N GLU A 168 5.51 -1.02 -7.02
CA GLU A 168 5.13 0.36 -7.37
C GLU A 168 4.09 0.96 -6.40
N GLU A 169 3.19 0.14 -5.87
CA GLU A 169 2.24 0.57 -4.85
C GLU A 169 2.90 0.66 -3.46
N LEU A 170 3.83 -0.26 -3.18
CA LEU A 170 4.54 -0.29 -1.89
C LEU A 170 5.36 0.98 -1.67
N ASP A 171 5.97 1.52 -2.73
CA ASP A 171 6.73 2.79 -2.69
C ASP A 171 5.85 4.02 -2.41
N LYS A 172 4.55 3.93 -2.73
CA LYS A 172 3.58 5.01 -2.49
C LYS A 172 2.94 4.95 -1.11
N PHE A 173 3.17 3.87 -0.37
CA PHE A 173 2.55 3.69 0.93
C PHE A 173 3.43 4.22 2.05
N THR A 174 2.87 5.14 2.83
CA THR A 174 3.43 5.59 4.10
C THR A 174 2.57 5.06 5.23
N GLY A 175 3.20 4.50 6.26
CA GLY A 175 2.49 4.09 7.46
C GLY A 175 1.55 2.89 7.28
N ILE A 176 2.11 1.70 7.01
CA ILE A 176 1.35 0.46 6.97
C ILE A 176 0.94 0.06 8.39
N THR A 177 -0.34 -0.21 8.61
CA THR A 177 -0.89 -0.64 9.90
C THR A 177 -1.78 -1.86 9.74
N ILE A 178 -1.81 -2.69 10.77
CA ILE A 178 -2.64 -3.90 10.81
C ILE A 178 -3.73 -3.70 11.86
N GLY A 179 -4.98 -3.78 11.42
CA GLY A 179 -6.15 -3.65 12.29
C GLY A 179 -6.45 -4.93 13.08
N SER A 180 -7.28 -4.81 14.11
CA SER A 180 -7.69 -5.95 14.94
C SER A 180 -8.50 -7.03 14.20
N ASN A 181 -9.12 -6.68 13.10
CA ASN A 181 -9.81 -7.57 12.16
C ASN A 181 -8.92 -8.14 11.07
N GLY A 182 -7.59 -7.97 11.16
CA GLY A 182 -6.63 -8.44 10.17
C GLY A 182 -6.55 -7.59 8.90
N GLU A 183 -7.22 -6.48 8.87
CA GLU A 183 -7.17 -5.54 7.76
C GLU A 183 -5.83 -4.81 7.73
N ILE A 184 -5.12 -4.95 6.62
CA ILE A 184 -3.90 -4.20 6.35
C ILE A 184 -4.31 -2.91 5.66
N THR A 185 -4.07 -1.79 6.30
CA THR A 185 -4.30 -0.47 5.74
C THR A 185 -2.98 0.26 5.60
N ALA A 186 -2.79 0.92 4.47
CA ALA A 186 -1.69 1.83 4.27
C ALA A 186 -2.22 3.21 3.93
N ILE A 187 -1.50 4.19 4.34
CA ILE A 187 -1.76 5.57 3.93
C ILE A 187 -1.06 5.73 2.59
N GLN A 188 -1.85 5.79 1.51
CA GLN A 188 -1.32 6.17 0.22
C GLN A 188 -0.99 7.66 0.28
N GLU A 189 0.23 8.05 -0.05
CA GLU A 189 0.54 9.46 -0.25
C GLU A 189 -0.49 10.02 -1.24
N GLY A 190 -1.25 11.01 -0.81
CA GLY A 190 -2.10 11.77 -1.70
C GLY A 190 -1.25 12.56 -2.68
N ASP A 191 -1.84 13.00 -3.78
CA ASP A 191 -1.16 13.93 -4.68
C ASP A 191 -0.61 15.10 -3.87
N PRO A 192 0.66 15.47 -4.07
CA PRO A 192 1.28 16.52 -3.30
C PRO A 192 0.47 17.82 -3.42
N ILE A 193 0.10 18.39 -2.30
CA ILE A 193 -0.58 19.68 -2.27
C ILE A 193 0.48 20.74 -2.52
N VAL A 194 0.43 21.32 -3.71
CA VAL A 194 1.19 22.53 -4.02
C VAL A 194 0.36 23.71 -3.59
N VAL A 195 0.84 24.46 -2.60
CA VAL A 195 0.24 25.74 -2.23
C VAL A 195 0.87 26.80 -3.13
N PRO A 196 0.14 27.32 -4.13
CA PRO A 196 0.68 28.41 -4.93
C PRO A 196 0.89 29.63 -4.01
N ALA A 197 2.02 30.31 -4.18
CA ALA A 197 2.24 31.60 -3.52
C ALA A 197 1.08 32.54 -3.85
N ALA A 198 0.58 33.25 -2.84
CA ALA A 198 -0.60 34.06 -2.96
C ALA A 198 -0.55 34.97 -4.19
N ASN A 199 -1.62 34.98 -5.01
CA ASN A 199 -1.97 35.93 -6.05
C ASN A 199 -1.49 35.73 -7.49
N THR A 200 -1.30 34.54 -7.97
CA THR A 200 -1.08 34.43 -9.42
C THR A 200 -2.37 34.50 -10.24
N GLY A 201 -3.52 34.24 -9.66
CA GLY A 201 -4.85 34.35 -10.32
C GLY A 201 -5.06 33.55 -11.61
N TRP A 202 -3.99 33.24 -12.32
CA TRP A 202 -3.97 32.48 -13.57
C TRP A 202 -3.76 30.97 -13.37
N LEU A 203 -3.19 30.57 -12.23
CA LEU A 203 -2.98 29.17 -11.86
C LEU A 203 -4.19 28.63 -11.08
N LYS A 204 -4.90 27.67 -11.62
CA LYS A 204 -6.06 27.06 -10.98
C LYS A 204 -5.67 25.92 -10.04
N SER A 205 -4.82 25.04 -10.50
CA SER A 205 -4.35 23.90 -9.72
C SER A 205 -3.02 23.37 -10.26
N VAL A 206 -2.32 22.63 -9.40
CA VAL A 206 -1.08 21.94 -9.75
C VAL A 206 -1.26 20.48 -9.36
N ALA A 207 -1.03 19.56 -10.28
CA ALA A 207 -0.99 18.13 -10.03
C ALA A 207 0.42 17.60 -10.33
N ILE A 208 0.92 16.72 -9.49
CA ILE A 208 2.22 16.06 -9.66
C ILE A 208 1.98 14.55 -9.69
N SER A 209 2.41 13.91 -10.75
CA SER A 209 2.27 12.45 -10.91
C SER A 209 3.50 11.86 -11.61
N PRO A 210 4.17 10.87 -11.01
CA PRO A 210 3.92 10.27 -9.69
C PRO A 210 4.43 11.17 -8.53
N SER A 211 3.75 11.11 -7.38
CA SER A 211 4.04 11.91 -6.18
C SER A 211 5.43 11.64 -5.57
N SER A 212 6.10 10.64 -6.10
CA SER A 212 7.38 10.14 -5.60
C SER A 212 8.61 11.03 -5.87
N LEU A 213 8.49 12.07 -6.69
CA LEU A 213 9.66 12.69 -7.30
C LEU A 213 10.22 13.90 -6.55
N TYR A 214 9.49 14.51 -5.63
CA TYR A 214 9.89 15.82 -5.12
C TYR A 214 10.06 15.83 -3.60
N SER A 215 11.29 16.16 -3.18
CA SER A 215 11.65 16.25 -1.76
C SER A 215 11.70 17.67 -1.22
N LYS A 216 11.59 18.69 -2.07
CA LYS A 216 11.74 20.11 -1.71
C LYS A 216 10.80 20.99 -2.52
N ASP A 217 10.77 22.27 -2.16
CA ASP A 217 9.97 23.29 -2.83
C ASP A 217 10.30 23.37 -4.33
N VAL A 218 9.23 23.47 -5.14
CA VAL A 218 9.34 23.68 -6.57
C VAL A 218 9.35 25.17 -6.84
N SER A 219 10.39 25.67 -7.51
CA SER A 219 10.48 27.04 -7.93
C SER A 219 10.22 27.13 -9.43
N LEU A 220 9.20 27.88 -9.82
CA LEU A 220 8.85 28.09 -11.22
C LEU A 220 8.97 29.58 -11.58
N THR A 221 9.63 29.88 -12.68
CA THR A 221 9.72 31.23 -13.27
C THR A 221 8.94 31.24 -14.56
N VAL A 222 8.00 32.17 -14.69
CA VAL A 222 7.20 32.38 -15.89
C VAL A 222 7.75 33.57 -16.65
N THR A 223 8.09 33.35 -17.91
CA THR A 223 8.55 34.43 -18.82
C THR A 223 7.56 34.51 -19.97
N ARG A 224 6.99 35.69 -20.18
CA ARG A 224 6.16 35.98 -21.34
C ARG A 224 7.06 36.52 -22.46
N GLY A 225 7.00 35.91 -23.64
CA GLY A 225 7.71 36.38 -24.82
C GLY A 225 7.16 37.71 -25.31
N ASP A 226 8.03 38.56 -25.84
CA ASP A 226 7.65 39.84 -26.45
C ASP A 226 6.95 39.70 -27.81
N ASP A 227 6.94 38.46 -28.33
CA ASP A 227 6.39 38.22 -29.67
C ASP A 227 4.88 38.08 -29.63
N VAL A 228 4.27 38.96 -30.35
CA VAL A 228 2.84 39.00 -30.61
C VAL A 228 2.57 38.10 -31.81
N ASP A 229 2.29 36.84 -31.59
CA ASP A 229 1.80 35.96 -32.63
C ASP A 229 0.30 36.15 -32.78
N PHE A 230 -0.15 36.57 -33.95
CA PHE A 230 -1.56 36.67 -34.25
C PHE A 230 -2.14 35.28 -34.50
N LEU A 231 -3.19 34.94 -33.76
CA LEU A 231 -3.96 33.73 -34.10
C LEU A 231 -4.63 33.92 -35.46
N PRO A 232 -4.59 32.92 -36.36
CA PRO A 232 -5.31 32.98 -37.63
C PRO A 232 -6.81 33.08 -37.33
N GLY A 233 -7.44 34.14 -37.75
CA GLY A 233 -8.89 34.37 -37.62
C GLY A 233 -9.25 35.80 -37.22
N ILE A 234 -10.48 36.18 -37.57
CA ILE A 234 -11.06 37.44 -37.19
C ILE A 234 -12.03 37.17 -36.04
N TYR A 235 -11.95 37.93 -34.96
CA TYR A 235 -12.80 37.78 -33.78
C TYR A 235 -13.69 39.01 -33.60
N GLN A 236 -15.00 38.81 -33.54
CA GLN A 236 -15.95 39.85 -33.23
C GLN A 236 -16.15 39.94 -31.70
N GLY A 237 -15.97 41.12 -31.12
CA GLY A 237 -16.15 41.30 -29.68
C GLY A 237 -15.12 40.60 -28.81
N GLY A 238 -13.95 40.23 -29.36
CA GLY A 238 -12.80 39.67 -28.60
C GLY A 238 -12.90 38.21 -28.18
N THR A 239 -14.00 37.49 -28.49
CA THR A 239 -14.19 36.10 -28.00
C THR A 239 -14.70 35.10 -29.06
N THR A 240 -15.29 35.58 -30.14
CA THR A 240 -15.89 34.67 -31.15
C THR A 240 -15.12 34.79 -32.45
N ALA A 241 -14.52 33.67 -32.92
CA ALA A 241 -13.89 33.61 -34.23
C ALA A 241 -14.95 33.68 -35.31
N ILE A 242 -14.88 34.68 -36.23
CA ILE A 242 -15.78 34.84 -37.35
C ILE A 242 -15.33 33.99 -38.53
N ALA A 243 -14.05 33.74 -38.69
CA ALA A 243 -13.52 32.87 -39.74
C ALA A 243 -12.28 32.10 -39.27
N ALA A 244 -12.26 30.81 -39.50
CA ALA A 244 -11.03 30.01 -39.50
C ALA A 244 -10.33 30.24 -40.84
N GLY A 245 -9.63 31.34 -40.97
CA GLY A 245 -8.96 31.74 -42.24
C GLY A 245 -7.55 32.28 -41.99
N PRO A 246 -6.83 32.64 -43.05
CA PRO A 246 -5.52 33.23 -42.92
C PRO A 246 -5.63 34.49 -42.07
N ASN A 247 -4.60 34.74 -41.29
CA ASN A 247 -4.46 35.92 -40.44
C ASN A 247 -4.82 37.20 -41.21
N PRO A 248 -5.78 38.00 -40.74
CA PRO A 248 -6.19 39.22 -41.45
C PRO A 248 -5.09 40.30 -41.46
N VAL A 249 -4.11 40.16 -40.60
CA VAL A 249 -2.97 41.07 -40.49
C VAL A 249 -1.74 40.39 -41.04
N SER A 250 -1.02 41.03 -41.96
CA SER A 250 0.25 40.49 -42.46
C SER A 250 1.30 40.43 -41.34
N ALA A 251 2.24 39.51 -41.44
CA ALA A 251 3.29 39.32 -40.44
C ALA A 251 4.16 40.59 -40.24
N ASP A 252 4.19 41.46 -41.24
CA ASP A 252 4.98 42.68 -41.22
C ASP A 252 4.22 43.90 -40.67
N ALA A 253 2.94 43.78 -40.35
CA ALA A 253 2.16 44.88 -39.84
C ALA A 253 2.44 45.14 -38.34
N ASP A 254 2.89 46.35 -38.03
CA ASP A 254 3.19 46.77 -36.65
C ASP A 254 1.93 47.27 -35.90
N VAL A 255 0.92 46.40 -35.86
CA VAL A 255 -0.37 46.73 -35.25
C VAL A 255 -0.54 46.04 -33.89
N ASN A 256 -0.98 46.74 -32.90
CA ASN A 256 -1.22 46.23 -31.57
C ASN A 256 -2.62 46.58 -31.05
N GLY A 257 -3.31 45.62 -30.46
CA GLY A 257 -4.62 45.84 -29.85
C GLY A 257 -5.81 45.66 -30.80
N PRO A 258 -7.03 46.00 -30.35
CA PRO A 258 -8.23 45.85 -31.13
C PRO A 258 -8.22 46.75 -32.37
N LEU A 259 -8.83 46.25 -33.44
CA LEU A 259 -9.00 46.95 -34.68
C LEU A 259 -10.46 47.48 -34.74
N ASP A 260 -10.65 48.77 -34.86
CA ASP A 260 -11.96 49.35 -35.04
C ASP A 260 -12.21 49.56 -36.54
N VAL A 261 -13.20 48.86 -37.07
CA VAL A 261 -13.59 48.99 -38.48
C VAL A 261 -14.98 49.59 -38.58
N SER A 262 -15.14 50.59 -39.40
CA SER A 262 -16.42 51.22 -39.66
C SER A 262 -16.69 51.33 -41.16
N TYR A 263 -17.98 51.40 -41.54
CA TYR A 263 -18.44 51.66 -42.88
C TYR A 263 -19.51 52.75 -42.84
N ASP A 264 -19.28 53.84 -43.48
CA ASP A 264 -20.20 55.02 -43.49
C ASP A 264 -21.20 55.01 -44.69
N GLY A 265 -21.24 53.94 -45.45
CA GLY A 265 -22.00 53.83 -46.67
C GLY A 265 -21.23 54.16 -47.94
N THR A 266 -20.01 54.65 -47.82
CA THR A 266 -19.11 55.03 -48.94
C THR A 266 -17.73 54.39 -48.74
N ASP A 267 -17.13 54.63 -47.59
CA ASP A 267 -15.75 54.25 -47.31
C ASP A 267 -15.68 53.29 -46.12
N TYR A 268 -14.77 52.33 -46.23
CA TYR A 268 -14.35 51.48 -45.09
C TYR A 268 -13.18 52.14 -44.37
N THR A 269 -13.27 52.26 -43.08
CA THR A 269 -12.23 52.96 -42.26
C THR A 269 -11.77 52.00 -41.21
N LEU A 270 -10.42 51.78 -41.10
CA LEU A 270 -9.78 51.03 -40.06
C LEU A 270 -9.06 51.98 -39.10
N THR A 271 -9.35 51.84 -37.82
CA THR A 271 -8.67 52.58 -36.76
C THR A 271 -7.86 51.57 -35.94
N TYR A 272 -6.57 51.83 -35.74
CA TYR A 272 -5.64 50.94 -35.04
C TYR A 272 -4.58 51.71 -34.27
N THR A 273 -3.86 51.03 -33.39
CA THR A 273 -2.72 51.60 -32.65
C THR A 273 -1.45 50.83 -33.05
N ARG A 274 -0.35 51.55 -33.26
CA ARG A 274 0.97 50.94 -33.51
C ARG A 274 1.50 50.25 -32.27
N LYS A 275 2.30 49.19 -32.48
CA LYS A 275 3.00 48.49 -31.41
C LYS A 275 3.99 49.43 -30.73
N GLY A 276 3.82 49.65 -29.43
CA GLY A 276 4.67 50.56 -28.64
C GLY A 276 4.24 52.03 -28.66
N GLU A 277 3.21 52.41 -29.40
CA GLU A 277 2.64 53.75 -29.41
C GLU A 277 1.32 53.85 -28.71
N THR A 278 0.96 55.04 -28.24
CA THR A 278 -0.34 55.36 -27.64
C THR A 278 -1.24 56.12 -28.62
N GLY A 279 -0.79 56.42 -29.80
CA GLY A 279 -1.52 57.17 -30.82
C GLY A 279 -2.44 56.23 -31.62
N VAL A 280 -3.57 56.79 -32.04
CA VAL A 280 -4.55 56.08 -32.89
C VAL A 280 -4.31 56.48 -34.35
N ASN A 281 -4.16 55.52 -35.23
CA ASN A 281 -4.01 55.70 -36.67
C ASN A 281 -5.30 55.30 -37.37
N THR A 282 -5.60 55.95 -38.48
CA THR A 282 -6.82 55.70 -39.28
C THR A 282 -6.42 55.52 -40.77
N VAL A 283 -6.91 54.46 -41.38
CA VAL A 283 -6.64 54.14 -42.78
C VAL A 283 -7.95 53.81 -43.52
N ILE A 284 -8.08 54.24 -44.75
CA ILE A 284 -9.19 53.90 -45.64
C ILE A 284 -8.90 52.61 -46.33
N GLY A 285 -9.84 51.66 -46.29
CA GLY A 285 -9.76 50.36 -46.91
C GLY A 285 -10.22 50.35 -48.37
N VAL A 286 -9.64 49.47 -49.14
CA VAL A 286 -10.06 49.22 -50.52
C VAL A 286 -10.93 47.94 -50.56
N TYR A 287 -12.19 48.13 -50.98
CA TYR A 287 -13.12 47.01 -51.17
C TYR A 287 -12.89 46.36 -52.53
N ASP A 288 -12.75 45.06 -52.57
CA ASP A 288 -12.46 44.27 -53.75
C ASP A 288 -13.70 43.99 -54.65
N GLY A 289 -14.87 44.42 -54.21
CA GLY A 289 -16.13 44.20 -54.91
C GLY A 289 -16.73 42.79 -54.77
N VAL A 290 -16.07 41.92 -54.02
CA VAL A 290 -16.47 40.50 -53.88
C VAL A 290 -16.73 40.11 -52.41
N GLY A 291 -16.40 40.97 -51.47
CA GLY A 291 -16.66 40.71 -50.06
C GLY A 291 -15.40 40.79 -49.17
N THR A 292 -14.32 41.43 -49.64
CA THR A 292 -13.11 41.64 -48.84
C THR A 292 -12.67 43.09 -48.90
N VAL A 293 -12.32 43.67 -47.75
CA VAL A 293 -11.73 44.98 -47.64
C VAL A 293 -10.27 44.85 -47.19
N THR A 294 -9.35 45.48 -47.93
CA THR A 294 -7.94 45.51 -47.59
C THR A 294 -7.53 46.88 -47.16
N PHE A 295 -6.91 46.99 -46.02
CA PHE A 295 -6.33 48.19 -45.47
C PHE A 295 -4.80 48.11 -45.54
N GLU A 296 -4.14 49.10 -46.13
CA GLU A 296 -2.68 49.22 -46.11
C GLU A 296 -2.27 49.98 -44.84
N VAL A 297 -1.72 49.24 -43.89
CA VAL A 297 -1.28 49.77 -42.60
C VAL A 297 0.12 50.30 -42.74
N ASP A 298 0.36 51.50 -42.20
CA ASP A 298 1.68 52.19 -42.23
C ASP A 298 2.30 52.30 -43.62
N SER A 299 1.50 52.45 -44.65
CA SER A 299 1.95 52.56 -46.04
C SER A 299 2.90 53.72 -46.32
N THR A 300 2.85 54.75 -45.45
CA THR A 300 3.70 55.94 -45.54
C THR A 300 5.02 55.86 -44.78
N ASP A 301 5.21 54.81 -44.03
CA ASP A 301 6.46 54.61 -43.28
C ASP A 301 7.64 54.29 -44.23
N SER A 302 8.80 54.72 -43.84
CA SER A 302 10.02 54.47 -44.61
C SER A 302 10.64 53.06 -44.37
N ASP A 303 10.25 52.47 -43.26
CA ASP A 303 10.70 51.09 -42.87
C ASP A 303 9.77 50.05 -43.48
N PRO A 304 10.23 49.21 -44.42
CA PRO A 304 9.41 48.17 -44.99
C PRO A 304 9.02 47.05 -44.00
N ALA A 305 9.72 46.97 -42.86
CA ALA A 305 9.39 45.98 -41.83
C ALA A 305 8.12 46.36 -40.99
N VAL A 306 7.68 47.62 -41.10
CA VAL A 306 6.50 48.15 -40.39
C VAL A 306 5.24 48.17 -41.27
N LYS A 307 5.43 48.10 -42.61
CA LYS A 307 4.34 48.08 -43.56
C LYS A 307 3.61 46.74 -43.57
N GLY A 308 2.31 46.77 -43.62
CA GLY A 308 1.53 45.56 -43.69
C GLY A 308 0.14 45.77 -44.24
N THR A 309 -0.59 44.72 -44.36
CA THR A 309 -1.99 44.74 -44.82
C THR A 309 -2.89 44.09 -43.80
N VAL A 310 -4.06 44.70 -43.57
CA VAL A 310 -5.18 44.08 -42.84
C VAL A 310 -6.25 43.82 -43.82
N THR A 311 -6.66 42.51 -43.95
CA THR A 311 -7.66 42.09 -44.88
C THR A 311 -8.87 41.54 -44.11
N ILE A 312 -10.04 42.09 -44.30
CA ILE A 312 -11.24 41.76 -43.54
C ILE A 312 -12.33 41.27 -44.51
N PRO A 313 -12.85 40.04 -44.35
CA PRO A 313 -14.04 39.62 -45.10
C PRO A 313 -15.27 40.35 -44.55
N VAL A 314 -15.97 41.11 -45.41
CA VAL A 314 -17.16 41.87 -45.05
C VAL A 314 -18.36 41.36 -45.82
N GLY A 315 -19.51 41.25 -45.16
CA GLY A 315 -20.74 40.77 -45.83
C GLY A 315 -21.90 40.59 -44.87
N ALA A 316 -22.92 39.89 -45.34
CA ALA A 316 -24.13 39.65 -44.56
C ALA A 316 -24.11 38.39 -43.69
N ASP A 317 -23.05 37.60 -43.79
CA ASP A 317 -22.89 36.35 -43.06
C ASP A 317 -21.96 36.57 -41.84
N ASP A 318 -22.55 36.54 -40.64
CA ASP A 318 -21.85 36.74 -39.40
C ASP A 318 -20.99 35.54 -38.93
N THR A 319 -21.03 34.44 -39.65
CA THR A 319 -20.23 33.25 -39.33
C THR A 319 -18.89 33.20 -40.05
N THR A 320 -18.77 33.79 -41.20
CA THR A 320 -17.54 33.82 -42.03
C THR A 320 -17.13 35.22 -42.46
N GLN A 321 -18.03 36.21 -42.31
CA GLN A 321 -17.83 37.58 -42.73
C GLN A 321 -18.17 38.54 -41.59
N VAL A 322 -17.50 39.70 -41.56
CA VAL A 322 -17.79 40.74 -40.57
C VAL A 322 -18.98 41.59 -41.07
N VAL A 323 -20.05 41.64 -40.29
CA VAL A 323 -21.21 42.51 -40.57
C VAL A 323 -20.94 43.87 -39.98
N LEU A 324 -20.70 44.87 -40.83
CA LEU A 324 -20.49 46.26 -40.38
C LEU A 324 -21.83 47.02 -40.35
N PRO A 325 -22.07 47.82 -39.28
CA PRO A 325 -23.24 48.68 -39.24
C PRO A 325 -23.17 49.76 -40.35
N ALA A 326 -24.28 49.93 -41.11
CA ALA A 326 -24.33 50.83 -42.22
C ALA A 326 -24.42 52.31 -41.82
N ASP A 327 -24.54 52.60 -40.51
CA ASP A 327 -24.67 53.96 -39.95
C ASP A 327 -23.31 54.60 -39.54
N GLY A 328 -22.19 53.94 -39.89
CA GLY A 328 -20.86 54.40 -39.58
C GLY A 328 -20.43 54.13 -38.13
N THR A 329 -21.21 53.38 -37.38
CA THR A 329 -20.82 53.00 -36.03
C THR A 329 -19.63 52.04 -36.08
N PRO A 330 -18.49 52.30 -35.42
CA PRO A 330 -17.32 51.42 -35.42
C PRO A 330 -17.64 50.09 -34.79
N LEU A 331 -17.24 49.01 -35.46
CA LEU A 331 -17.25 47.66 -34.87
C LEU A 331 -15.82 47.33 -34.47
N THR A 332 -15.63 47.09 -33.21
CA THR A 332 -14.31 46.63 -32.68
C THR A 332 -14.10 45.17 -33.01
N ILE A 333 -13.09 44.91 -33.84
CA ILE A 333 -12.65 43.54 -34.14
C ILE A 333 -11.49 43.23 -33.23
N GLY A 334 -11.74 42.45 -32.21
CA GLY A 334 -10.70 41.92 -31.33
C GLY A 334 -9.86 40.87 -32.06
N HIS A 335 -8.57 41.05 -32.06
CA HIS A 335 -7.67 39.94 -32.41
C HIS A 335 -7.07 39.40 -31.12
N VAL A 336 -6.99 38.08 -31.02
CA VAL A 336 -6.34 37.44 -29.89
C VAL A 336 -4.86 37.39 -30.18
N VAL A 337 -4.11 38.17 -29.45
CA VAL A 337 -2.65 38.14 -29.46
C VAL A 337 -2.20 36.88 -28.76
N ALA A 338 -1.69 35.91 -29.51
CA ALA A 338 -1.09 34.72 -28.94
C ALA A 338 0.32 35.05 -28.48
N SER A 339 0.49 35.28 -27.23
CA SER A 339 1.84 35.34 -26.66
C SER A 339 2.28 33.95 -26.23
N SER A 340 3.43 33.49 -26.74
CA SER A 340 4.06 32.30 -26.19
C SER A 340 4.58 32.61 -24.79
N MET A 341 4.35 31.69 -23.86
CA MET A 341 4.92 31.78 -22.52
C MET A 341 5.86 30.62 -22.30
N THR A 342 7.00 30.92 -21.72
CA THR A 342 7.97 29.92 -21.31
C THR A 342 7.94 29.85 -19.79
N ILE A 343 7.73 28.66 -19.27
CA ILE A 343 7.82 28.37 -17.84
C ILE A 343 9.08 27.53 -17.64
N THR A 344 9.98 28.03 -16.83
CA THR A 344 11.19 27.32 -16.42
C THR A 344 11.21 27.19 -14.90
N GLY A 345 11.81 26.14 -14.40
CA GLY A 345 11.90 25.93 -12.96
C GLY A 345 12.92 24.88 -12.59
N THR A 346 13.24 24.82 -11.33
CA THR A 346 14.11 23.82 -10.74
C THR A 346 13.40 23.14 -9.57
N THR A 347 13.61 21.86 -9.45
CA THR A 347 13.16 21.06 -8.30
C THR A 347 14.22 19.99 -8.01
N TYR A 348 13.98 19.20 -6.97
CA TYR A 348 14.88 18.12 -6.59
C TYR A 348 14.11 16.81 -6.54
N ASP A 349 14.68 15.75 -7.08
CA ASP A 349 14.13 14.42 -7.00
C ASP A 349 14.26 13.81 -5.58
N LYS A 350 13.74 12.61 -5.38
CA LYS A 350 13.87 11.88 -4.09
C LYS A 350 15.32 11.63 -3.68
N SER A 351 16.24 11.55 -4.64
CA SER A 351 17.67 11.35 -4.37
C SER A 351 18.39 12.66 -4.01
N GLY A 352 17.71 13.80 -4.14
CA GLY A 352 18.26 15.13 -3.94
C GLY A 352 18.99 15.68 -5.18
N ALA A 353 18.85 15.03 -6.33
CA ALA A 353 19.39 15.54 -7.58
C ALA A 353 18.49 16.67 -8.13
N GLU A 354 19.12 17.71 -8.70
CA GLU A 354 18.42 18.84 -9.30
C GLU A 354 17.78 18.44 -10.63
N VAL A 355 16.48 18.74 -10.77
CA VAL A 355 15.70 18.51 -11.99
C VAL A 355 15.28 19.86 -12.57
N ASN A 356 15.73 20.14 -13.80
CA ASN A 356 15.33 21.33 -14.54
C ASN A 356 14.04 21.11 -15.30
N LEU A 357 13.08 21.99 -15.12
CA LEU A 357 11.77 21.97 -15.74
C LEU A 357 11.68 23.08 -16.77
N ALA A 358 11.21 22.77 -17.98
CA ALA A 358 10.93 23.78 -19.00
C ALA A 358 9.74 23.34 -19.84
N ALA A 359 8.80 24.27 -20.10
CA ALA A 359 7.72 24.08 -21.03
C ALA A 359 7.31 25.42 -21.64
N SER A 360 6.81 25.38 -22.89
CA SER A 360 6.23 26.53 -23.58
C SER A 360 4.72 26.31 -23.72
N TRP A 361 3.94 27.39 -23.59
CA TRP A 361 2.51 27.38 -23.75
C TRP A 361 2.09 28.46 -24.75
N THR A 362 1.18 28.09 -25.65
CA THR A 362 0.60 29.00 -26.63
C THR A 362 -0.92 28.98 -26.49
N PRO A 363 -1.61 30.15 -26.47
CA PRO A 363 -3.07 30.21 -26.45
C PRO A 363 -3.71 29.58 -27.68
N GLY A 364 -4.82 28.87 -27.49
CA GLY A 364 -5.61 28.30 -28.60
C GLY A 364 -5.16 26.92 -29.11
N GLY A 365 -4.10 26.33 -28.59
CA GLY A 365 -3.71 24.94 -28.88
C GLY A 365 -4.63 23.92 -28.20
N ALA A 366 -4.72 22.71 -28.73
CA ALA A 366 -5.35 21.59 -28.05
C ALA A 366 -4.65 21.33 -26.70
N GLY A 367 -5.34 21.54 -25.57
CA GLY A 367 -4.78 21.49 -24.24
C GLY A 367 -4.49 22.84 -23.61
N SER A 368 -5.09 23.92 -24.12
CA SER A 368 -4.85 25.31 -23.67
C SER A 368 -5.12 25.62 -22.21
N SER A 369 -5.71 24.71 -21.44
CA SER A 369 -5.94 24.85 -20.00
C SER A 369 -4.97 24.05 -19.13
N GLU A 370 -4.15 23.18 -19.71
CA GLU A 370 -3.20 22.34 -18.99
C GLU A 370 -1.81 22.42 -19.61
N LEU A 371 -0.81 22.66 -18.78
CA LEU A 371 0.60 22.68 -19.14
C LEU A 371 1.35 21.59 -18.38
N LYS A 372 2.07 20.75 -19.10
CA LYS A 372 2.91 19.69 -18.51
C LYS A 372 4.38 20.12 -18.48
N LEU A 373 4.96 20.09 -17.28
CA LEU A 373 6.38 20.28 -17.03
C LEU A 373 6.95 18.98 -16.44
N GLY A 374 7.38 18.04 -17.30
CA GLY A 374 7.73 16.70 -16.83
C GLY A 374 6.52 16.04 -16.17
N ASP A 375 6.65 15.73 -14.89
CA ASP A 375 5.59 15.09 -14.10
C ASP A 375 4.64 16.08 -13.40
N ILE A 376 4.87 17.37 -13.57
CA ILE A 376 4.02 18.44 -13.03
C ILE A 376 3.03 18.87 -14.11
N THR A 377 1.74 18.85 -13.77
CA THR A 377 0.67 19.38 -14.61
C THR A 377 0.10 20.64 -13.96
N LEU A 378 0.23 21.76 -14.66
CA LEU A 378 -0.33 23.04 -14.26
C LEU A 378 -1.67 23.24 -14.95
N SER A 379 -2.75 23.44 -14.20
CA SER A 379 -4.02 23.86 -14.75
C SER A 379 -4.09 25.38 -14.71
N ILE A 380 -4.20 25.99 -15.87
CA ILE A 380 -4.17 27.45 -16.06
C ILE A 380 -5.54 28.00 -16.45
N ASP A 381 -5.78 29.26 -16.09
CA ASP A 381 -6.91 30.05 -16.60
C ASP A 381 -6.47 30.84 -17.83
N PRO A 382 -6.87 30.42 -19.06
CA PRO A 382 -6.39 31.06 -20.27
C PRO A 382 -6.74 32.56 -20.36
N ALA A 383 -7.89 32.97 -19.82
CA ALA A 383 -8.35 34.36 -19.88
C ALA A 383 -7.49 35.27 -18.99
N ARG A 384 -7.12 34.80 -17.79
CA ARG A 384 -6.26 35.53 -16.88
C ARG A 384 -4.81 35.49 -17.27
N PHE A 385 -4.38 34.36 -17.84
CA PHE A 385 -3.03 34.20 -18.35
C PHE A 385 -2.72 35.14 -19.53
N GLY A 386 -3.67 35.29 -20.46
CA GLY A 386 -3.57 36.22 -21.60
C GLY A 386 -3.54 37.71 -21.22
N SER A 387 -3.99 38.08 -20.01
CA SER A 387 -4.01 39.46 -19.52
C SER A 387 -2.74 39.87 -18.76
N LEU A 388 -1.76 39.01 -18.62
CA LEU A 388 -0.49 39.33 -17.95
C LEU A 388 0.34 40.29 -18.83
N GLU A 389 0.99 41.26 -18.22
CA GLU A 389 1.86 42.22 -18.92
C GLU A 389 3.04 41.55 -19.59
N THR A 390 3.51 42.14 -20.72
CA THR A 390 4.69 41.65 -21.46
C THR A 390 5.96 41.85 -20.66
N GLY A 391 6.88 40.89 -20.72
CA GLY A 391 8.20 40.93 -20.08
C GLY A 391 8.44 39.77 -19.13
N ALA A 392 9.64 39.66 -18.63
CA ALA A 392 9.99 38.66 -17.61
C ALA A 392 9.16 38.94 -16.34
N LEU A 393 8.14 38.16 -16.16
CA LEU A 393 7.40 38.15 -14.91
C LEU A 393 8.28 37.41 -13.90
N ASP A 394 9.03 38.17 -13.16
CA ASP A 394 9.84 37.67 -12.03
C ASP A 394 8.92 37.16 -10.91
N LYS A 395 7.92 36.36 -11.28
CA LYS A 395 7.00 35.71 -10.34
C LYS A 395 7.43 34.29 -10.15
N THR A 396 8.33 34.13 -9.21
CA THR A 396 8.69 32.83 -8.68
C THR A 396 7.45 32.26 -7.95
N ILE A 397 6.82 31.28 -8.54
CA ILE A 397 5.79 30.53 -7.85
C ILE A 397 6.52 29.52 -6.98
N ILE A 398 6.68 29.86 -5.73
CA ILE A 398 7.20 28.93 -4.73
C ILE A 398 6.00 28.14 -4.21
N GLY A 399 5.87 26.91 -4.66
CA GLY A 399 4.95 25.96 -4.06
C GLY A 399 5.75 25.04 -3.17
N SER A 400 5.39 24.91 -1.90
CA SER A 400 5.87 23.79 -1.11
C SER A 400 5.10 22.54 -1.55
N VAL A 401 5.85 21.53 -2.00
CA VAL A 401 5.28 20.22 -2.30
C VAL A 401 5.34 19.41 -1.02
N GLY A 402 4.24 19.43 -0.28
CA GLY A 402 4.07 18.55 0.86
C GLY A 402 3.38 17.24 0.47
N PRO A 403 3.60 16.14 1.20
CA PRO A 403 2.78 14.96 1.03
C PRO A 403 1.31 15.34 1.26
N GLY A 404 0.47 15.06 0.28
CA GLY A 404 -0.98 15.23 0.43
C GLY A 404 -1.48 14.43 1.62
N ALA A 405 -2.58 14.85 2.24
CA ALA A 405 -3.24 14.07 3.26
C ALA A 405 -3.63 12.72 2.67
N GLY A 406 -2.87 11.67 3.02
CA GLY A 406 -3.07 10.35 2.47
C GLY A 406 -4.41 9.76 2.91
N VAL A 407 -5.09 9.14 1.99
CA VAL A 407 -6.33 8.40 2.30
C VAL A 407 -5.93 6.99 2.74
N PRO A 408 -6.35 6.50 3.92
CA PRO A 408 -6.10 5.13 4.31
C PRO A 408 -6.78 4.17 3.31
N THR A 409 -5.96 3.41 2.59
CA THR A 409 -6.42 2.45 1.59
C THR A 409 -6.25 1.03 2.14
N LYS A 410 -7.29 0.22 2.00
CA LYS A 410 -7.24 -1.19 2.36
C LYS A 410 -6.46 -1.96 1.29
N ILE A 411 -5.41 -2.65 1.72
CA ILE A 411 -4.53 -3.44 0.86
C ILE A 411 -4.95 -4.89 0.85
N ALA A 412 -5.08 -5.49 2.04
CA ALA A 412 -5.32 -6.92 2.21
C ALA A 412 -6.04 -7.20 3.53
N ASN A 413 -6.45 -8.46 3.71
CA ASN A 413 -6.95 -8.94 4.98
C ASN A 413 -6.26 -10.24 5.34
N ILE A 414 -5.54 -10.25 6.47
CA ILE A 414 -4.86 -11.44 6.99
C ILE A 414 -5.92 -12.43 7.42
N ALA A 415 -5.78 -13.69 7.00
CA ALA A 415 -6.63 -14.77 7.46
C ALA A 415 -6.11 -15.35 8.78
N VAL A 416 -7.03 -15.75 9.65
CA VAL A 416 -6.74 -16.62 10.79
C VAL A 416 -7.48 -17.93 10.60
N VAL A 417 -6.75 -19.03 10.71
CA VAL A 417 -7.27 -20.38 10.53
C VAL A 417 -7.52 -21.04 11.87
N ASN A 418 -8.67 -21.64 12.04
CA ASN A 418 -9.01 -22.44 13.22
C ASN A 418 -9.22 -23.91 12.82
N PHE A 419 -8.94 -24.79 13.78
CA PHE A 419 -9.10 -26.25 13.67
C PHE A 419 -10.12 -26.73 14.66
N ALA A 420 -10.85 -27.79 14.26
CA ALA A 420 -11.78 -28.45 15.18
C ALA A 420 -11.04 -29.08 16.38
N ASN A 421 -9.81 -29.55 16.14
CA ASN A 421 -8.92 -30.13 17.16
C ASN A 421 -7.50 -29.62 16.96
N SER A 422 -7.14 -28.54 17.68
CA SER A 422 -5.78 -27.96 17.62
C SER A 422 -4.70 -28.91 18.18
N ASP A 423 -5.07 -29.79 19.11
CA ASP A 423 -4.11 -30.74 19.70
C ASP A 423 -3.72 -31.85 18.74
N GLY A 424 -4.48 -32.02 17.67
CA GLY A 424 -4.19 -32.96 16.60
C GLY A 424 -3.20 -32.48 15.56
N LEU A 425 -2.71 -31.23 15.65
CA LEU A 425 -1.72 -30.68 14.73
C LEU A 425 -0.34 -31.32 14.96
N SER A 426 0.40 -31.54 13.88
CA SER A 426 1.78 -32.01 13.93
C SER A 426 2.76 -30.82 13.85
N GLN A 427 3.75 -30.81 14.72
CA GLN A 427 4.83 -29.81 14.68
C GLN A 427 5.81 -30.14 13.54
N SER A 428 6.11 -29.15 12.69
CA SER A 428 7.02 -29.26 11.55
C SER A 428 8.37 -28.56 11.76
N GLY A 429 8.70 -28.16 13.00
CA GLY A 429 9.88 -27.33 13.31
C GLY A 429 9.60 -25.84 13.17
N GLU A 430 10.49 -24.98 13.66
CA GLU A 430 10.44 -23.53 13.56
C GLU A 430 9.11 -22.89 13.98
N SER A 431 8.41 -23.49 14.96
CA SER A 431 7.07 -23.10 15.41
C SER A 431 5.96 -23.20 14.35
N TYR A 432 6.17 -24.03 13.30
CA TYR A 432 5.12 -24.35 12.35
C TYR A 432 4.40 -25.64 12.71
N TYR A 433 3.13 -25.66 12.31
CA TYR A 433 2.22 -26.78 12.45
C TYR A 433 1.70 -27.18 11.07
N VAL A 434 1.44 -28.45 10.88
CA VAL A 434 0.79 -29.01 9.69
C VAL A 434 -0.47 -29.77 10.11
N GLU A 435 -1.45 -29.77 9.23
CA GLU A 435 -2.68 -30.51 9.44
C GLU A 435 -2.45 -32.02 9.48
N THR A 436 -3.28 -32.71 10.24
CA THR A 436 -3.31 -34.17 10.30
C THR A 436 -4.74 -34.66 10.14
N ALA A 437 -4.90 -35.95 9.96
CA ALA A 437 -6.25 -36.56 9.89
C ALA A 437 -7.10 -36.33 11.16
N ASN A 438 -6.47 -36.00 12.31
CA ASN A 438 -7.14 -35.79 13.58
C ASN A 438 -7.33 -34.31 13.93
N SER A 439 -6.72 -33.37 13.20
CA SER A 439 -6.90 -31.93 13.42
C SER A 439 -8.23 -31.40 12.88
N GLY A 440 -8.80 -32.10 11.92
CA GLY A 440 -9.93 -31.62 11.12
C GLY A 440 -9.49 -30.69 10.00
N GLN A 441 -10.42 -30.26 9.17
CA GLN A 441 -10.17 -29.37 8.03
C GLN A 441 -9.88 -27.96 8.55
N PRO A 442 -8.88 -27.28 8.01
CA PRO A 442 -8.55 -25.90 8.33
C PRO A 442 -9.62 -24.95 7.79
N ILE A 443 -10.19 -24.14 8.66
CA ILE A 443 -11.21 -23.14 8.32
C ILE A 443 -10.63 -21.77 8.51
N GLY A 444 -10.43 -21.04 7.41
CA GLY A 444 -10.01 -19.64 7.41
C GLY A 444 -11.16 -18.70 7.70
N ARG A 445 -10.88 -17.64 8.45
CA ARG A 445 -11.84 -16.60 8.82
C ARG A 445 -11.15 -15.25 8.93
N ILE A 446 -11.95 -14.20 8.93
CA ILE A 446 -11.50 -12.88 9.35
C ILE A 446 -11.25 -12.93 10.86
N PRO A 447 -10.12 -12.40 11.36
CA PRO A 447 -9.85 -12.31 12.80
C PRO A 447 -10.98 -11.66 13.57
N GLY A 448 -11.31 -12.25 14.72
CA GLY A 448 -12.42 -11.81 15.57
C GLY A 448 -13.79 -12.39 15.20
N ASN A 449 -13.93 -13.12 14.11
CA ASN A 449 -15.19 -13.74 13.70
C ASN A 449 -15.19 -15.25 13.95
N GLY A 450 -16.34 -15.77 14.35
CA GLY A 450 -16.60 -17.22 14.45
C GLY A 450 -15.65 -17.98 15.39
N GLY A 451 -15.24 -17.38 16.49
CA GLY A 451 -14.37 -17.99 17.50
C GLY A 451 -12.86 -17.86 17.23
N THR A 452 -12.46 -17.16 16.18
CA THR A 452 -11.05 -16.82 15.98
C THR A 452 -10.65 -15.62 16.83
N GLY A 453 -9.37 -15.59 17.26
CA GLY A 453 -8.81 -14.47 17.98
C GLY A 453 -8.74 -13.20 17.13
N THR A 454 -8.74 -12.04 17.80
CA THR A 454 -8.45 -10.75 17.18
C THR A 454 -6.94 -10.56 17.03
N LEU A 455 -6.52 -9.78 16.06
CA LEU A 455 -5.11 -9.43 15.90
C LEU A 455 -4.76 -8.17 16.70
N ARG A 456 -3.56 -8.15 17.23
CA ARG A 456 -2.97 -6.97 17.85
C ARG A 456 -1.62 -6.69 17.20
N ALA A 457 -1.51 -5.56 16.53
CA ALA A 457 -0.26 -5.10 15.95
C ALA A 457 0.74 -4.62 17.02
N GLY A 458 2.01 -4.66 16.71
CA GLY A 458 3.08 -4.23 17.60
C GLY A 458 3.31 -5.16 18.80
N ALA A 459 2.93 -6.43 18.69
CA ALA A 459 3.12 -7.42 19.72
C ALA A 459 3.37 -8.81 19.14
N LEU A 460 4.07 -9.66 19.89
CA LEU A 460 4.31 -11.06 19.57
C LEU A 460 3.86 -11.95 20.72
N GLU A 461 3.45 -13.20 20.40
CA GLU A 461 3.11 -14.18 21.41
C GLU A 461 4.37 -14.72 22.06
N MET A 462 4.44 -14.65 23.38
CA MET A 462 5.53 -15.26 24.15
C MET A 462 5.38 -16.77 24.20
N SER A 463 6.41 -17.46 24.67
CA SER A 463 6.29 -18.86 25.07
C SER A 463 5.33 -19.02 26.26
N ASN A 464 4.58 -20.11 26.32
CA ASN A 464 3.72 -20.43 27.47
C ASN A 464 4.44 -21.27 28.53
N VAL A 465 5.78 -21.31 28.48
CA VAL A 465 6.61 -22.06 29.43
C VAL A 465 6.75 -21.29 30.74
N ASP A 466 6.39 -21.91 31.85
CA ASP A 466 6.67 -21.44 33.20
C ASP A 466 7.97 -22.09 33.72
N LEU A 467 9.06 -21.31 33.74
CA LEU A 467 10.36 -21.77 34.17
C LEU A 467 10.36 -22.35 35.60
N SER A 468 9.62 -21.75 36.52
CA SER A 468 9.59 -22.20 37.93
C SER A 468 8.99 -23.59 38.03
N ARG A 469 7.92 -23.82 37.27
CA ARG A 469 7.26 -25.12 37.18
C ARG A 469 8.13 -26.15 36.49
N GLU A 470 8.75 -25.80 35.35
CA GLU A 470 9.62 -26.71 34.59
C GLU A 470 10.86 -27.14 35.42
N PHE A 471 11.49 -26.21 36.12
CA PHE A 471 12.61 -26.55 37.03
C PHE A 471 12.18 -27.46 38.15
N THR A 472 11.02 -27.22 38.77
CA THR A 472 10.49 -28.10 39.80
C THR A 472 10.22 -29.52 39.24
N GLU A 473 9.61 -29.62 38.10
CA GLU A 473 9.32 -30.89 37.40
C GLU A 473 10.62 -31.60 36.99
N MET A 474 11.66 -30.85 36.60
CA MET A 474 12.98 -31.39 36.28
C MET A 474 13.62 -32.03 37.52
N ILE A 475 13.59 -31.34 38.69
CA ILE A 475 14.14 -31.87 39.92
C ILE A 475 13.39 -33.16 40.34
N ILE A 476 12.08 -33.18 40.24
CA ILE A 476 11.26 -34.39 40.51
C ILE A 476 11.66 -35.52 39.56
N ALA A 477 11.76 -35.24 38.26
CA ALA A 477 12.13 -36.25 37.26
C ALA A 477 13.55 -36.79 37.50
N GLN A 478 14.54 -35.91 37.85
CA GLN A 478 15.88 -36.31 38.19
C GLN A 478 15.92 -37.20 39.46
N ARG A 479 15.17 -36.84 40.52
CA ARG A 479 15.08 -37.66 41.72
C ARG A 479 14.43 -39.03 41.43
N GLY A 480 13.38 -39.03 40.63
CA GLY A 480 12.73 -40.26 40.17
C GLY A 480 13.70 -41.17 39.38
N PHE A 481 14.47 -40.57 38.46
CA PHE A 481 15.52 -41.26 37.73
C PHE A 481 16.57 -41.87 38.65
N GLN A 482 17.08 -41.08 39.60
CA GLN A 482 18.09 -41.56 40.60
C GLN A 482 17.55 -42.67 41.49
N ALA A 483 16.29 -42.60 41.91
CA ALA A 483 15.62 -43.62 42.69
C ALA A 483 15.53 -44.97 41.92
N ASN A 484 15.12 -44.91 40.66
CA ASN A 484 15.04 -46.10 39.80
C ASN A 484 16.45 -46.70 39.54
N THR A 485 17.48 -45.86 39.35
CA THR A 485 18.88 -46.33 39.21
C THR A 485 19.36 -47.06 40.46
N ARG A 486 19.06 -46.49 41.68
CA ARG A 486 19.41 -47.16 42.94
C ARG A 486 18.71 -48.51 43.12
N MET A 487 17.46 -48.64 42.66
CA MET A 487 16.76 -49.94 42.68
C MET A 487 17.47 -50.97 41.85
N ILE A 488 18.04 -50.59 40.70
CA ILE A 488 18.81 -51.49 39.82
C ILE A 488 20.12 -51.91 40.51
N THR A 489 20.88 -50.97 41.07
CA THR A 489 22.14 -51.28 41.75
C THR A 489 21.94 -52.21 42.96
N VAL A 490 20.95 -51.92 43.82
CA VAL A 490 20.61 -52.77 44.97
C VAL A 490 20.15 -54.15 44.53
N SER A 491 19.38 -54.23 43.43
CA SER A 491 18.96 -55.54 42.88
C SER A 491 20.14 -56.33 42.32
N ASP A 492 21.12 -55.66 41.72
CA ASP A 492 22.36 -56.28 41.20
C ASP A 492 23.24 -56.78 42.32
N GLU A 493 23.43 -56.00 43.40
CA GLU A 493 24.14 -56.39 44.60
C GLU A 493 23.52 -57.61 45.26
N MET A 494 22.19 -57.63 45.43
CA MET A 494 21.47 -58.81 45.93
C MET A 494 21.64 -60.07 45.04
N LEU A 495 21.68 -59.88 43.71
CA LEU A 495 21.93 -61.02 42.80
C LEU A 495 23.37 -61.52 42.91
N ALA A 496 24.33 -60.60 43.05
CA ALA A 496 25.77 -60.96 43.28
C ALA A 496 25.95 -61.74 44.54
N GLU A 497 25.31 -61.32 45.67
CA GLU A 497 25.34 -62.07 46.91
C GLU A 497 24.70 -63.46 46.80
N LEU A 498 23.57 -63.58 46.14
CA LEU A 498 22.92 -64.90 45.91
C LEU A 498 23.79 -65.85 45.09
N VAL A 499 24.51 -65.31 44.09
CA VAL A 499 25.45 -66.09 43.29
C VAL A 499 26.65 -66.51 44.13
N SER A 500 27.14 -65.64 45.03
CA SER A 500 28.24 -65.97 45.94
C SER A 500 27.87 -67.02 46.98
N MET A 501 26.62 -67.01 47.47
CA MET A 501 26.12 -68.01 48.41
C MET A 501 25.94 -69.40 47.79
N LYS A 502 25.91 -69.53 46.46
CA LYS A 502 25.79 -70.82 45.72
C LYS A 502 27.15 -71.47 45.49
N ARG A 503 28.24 -70.79 45.80
CA ARG A 503 29.60 -71.37 45.86
C ARG A 503 29.88 -71.85 47.26
#